data_704619280423f8a175df1676a3d7cc57
#
_entry.id   704619280423f8a175df1676a3d7cc57
#
_cell.length_a   1.000
_cell.length_b   1.000
_cell.length_c   1.000
_cell.angle_alpha   90.00
_cell.angle_beta   90.00
_cell.angle_gamma   90.00
#
_symmetry.space_group_name_H-M   'P 1'
#
loop_
_entity.id
_entity.type
_entity.pdbx_description
1 polymer ?
#
loop_
_entity_poly.entity_id
_entity_poly.type
_entity_poly.pdbx_seq_one_letter_code
_entity_poly.pdbx_strand_id
1 'polypeptide(L)'
;VRLLARGLKPQAAILAGMGLTGIVGGADRGQWFIRMIEGRGSWPRGTPEFVAESFMKASVKDPDAIIHLLKGQQSTPPETLGLLDLPTLVVCGADDRDNGSAPELAAALPNATYAEIPGNHMGSVTKTELAQAMIDWLAGLQ
;
A
#
# COMPACT_ATOMS: atom_id res chain seq x y z
N VAL A 1 4.57 7.63 -3.93
CA VAL A 1 3.68 8.66 -4.51
C VAL A 1 4.05 10.05 -3.97
N ARG A 2 3.97 10.32 -2.66
CA ARG A 2 4.19 11.67 -2.09
C ARG A 2 5.60 12.23 -2.31
N LEU A 3 6.64 11.42 -2.32
CA LEU A 3 8.00 11.87 -2.64
C LEU A 3 8.10 12.32 -4.11
N LEU A 4 7.44 11.59 -5.01
CA LEU A 4 7.34 11.96 -6.43
C LEU A 4 6.64 13.32 -6.57
N ALA A 5 5.50 13.49 -5.91
CA ALA A 5 4.76 14.75 -5.89
C ALA A 5 5.57 15.94 -5.32
N ARG A 6 6.57 15.67 -4.48
CA ARG A 6 7.50 16.66 -3.92
C ARG A 6 8.75 16.89 -4.77
N GLY A 7 8.80 16.30 -5.96
CA GLY A 7 9.87 16.55 -6.92
C GLY A 7 10.98 15.51 -6.96
N LEU A 8 10.85 14.36 -6.26
CA LEU A 8 11.75 13.23 -6.49
C LEU A 8 11.55 12.72 -7.93
N LYS A 9 12.62 12.60 -8.69
CA LYS A 9 12.62 12.20 -10.11
C LYS A 9 13.43 10.93 -10.34
N PRO A 10 12.94 9.75 -9.93
CA PRO A 10 13.57 8.48 -10.30
C PRO A 10 13.31 8.19 -11.79
N GLN A 11 14.03 7.22 -12.34
CA GLN A 11 13.79 6.75 -13.71
C GLN A 11 12.47 6.00 -13.85
N ALA A 12 12.04 5.31 -12.78
CA ALA A 12 10.79 4.55 -12.72
C ALA A 12 10.33 4.37 -11.27
N ALA A 13 9.08 3.96 -11.08
CA ALA A 13 8.52 3.63 -9.76
C ALA A 13 7.82 2.27 -9.77
N ILE A 14 7.84 1.58 -8.64
CA ILE A 14 7.06 0.36 -8.42
C ILE A 14 6.19 0.57 -7.18
N LEU A 15 4.88 0.40 -7.34
CA LEU A 15 3.88 0.46 -6.29
C LEU A 15 3.34 -0.96 -6.06
N ALA A 16 3.83 -1.62 -5.03
CA ALA A 16 3.46 -3.00 -4.73
C ALA A 16 2.46 -3.07 -3.57
N GLY A 17 1.42 -3.91 -3.68
CA GLY A 17 0.41 -4.15 -2.65
C GLY A 17 -0.43 -2.91 -2.31
N MET A 18 -0.58 -1.99 -3.24
CA MET A 18 -1.34 -0.75 -3.06
C MET A 18 -2.46 -0.63 -4.10
N GLY A 19 -3.61 -0.16 -3.63
CA GLY A 19 -4.71 0.24 -4.48
C GLY A 19 -5.04 1.73 -4.31
N LEU A 20 -5.96 2.23 -5.11
CA LEU A 20 -6.33 3.65 -5.16
C LEU A 20 -6.75 4.18 -3.79
N THR A 21 -7.63 3.47 -3.09
CA THR A 21 -8.14 3.90 -1.77
C THR A 21 -7.02 4.02 -0.73
N GLY A 22 -6.04 3.11 -0.75
CA GLY A 22 -4.89 3.17 0.17
C GLY A 22 -3.98 4.37 -0.06
N ILE A 23 -3.90 4.84 -1.29
CA ILE A 23 -3.11 6.04 -1.64
C ILE A 23 -3.89 7.32 -1.29
N VAL A 24 -5.15 7.42 -1.73
CA VAL A 24 -5.93 8.66 -1.54
C VAL A 24 -6.51 8.79 -0.13
N GLY A 25 -6.79 7.68 0.55
CA GLY A 25 -7.34 7.62 1.92
C GLY A 25 -6.32 7.26 3.00
N GLY A 26 -5.02 7.46 2.76
CA GLY A 26 -3.96 7.02 3.67
C GLY A 26 -4.10 7.55 5.10
N ALA A 27 -4.54 8.81 5.27
CA ALA A 27 -4.77 9.40 6.59
C ALA A 27 -5.89 8.68 7.37
N ASP A 28 -7.01 8.36 6.70
CA ASP A 28 -8.15 7.68 7.33
C ASP A 28 -7.77 6.26 7.77
N ARG A 29 -7.00 5.56 6.93
CA ARG A 29 -6.43 4.24 7.29
C ARG A 29 -5.50 4.37 8.50
N GLY A 30 -4.65 5.38 8.54
CA GLY A 30 -3.79 5.68 9.69
C GLY A 30 -4.60 5.90 10.97
N GLN A 31 -5.68 6.67 10.90
CA GLN A 31 -6.57 6.91 12.04
C GLN A 31 -7.27 5.63 12.51
N TRP A 32 -7.68 4.75 11.60
CA TRP A 32 -8.23 3.45 11.98
C TRP A 32 -7.22 2.61 12.78
N PHE A 33 -5.97 2.52 12.31
CA PHE A 33 -4.92 1.80 13.04
C PHE A 33 -4.60 2.43 14.39
N ILE A 34 -4.58 3.77 14.49
CA ILE A 34 -4.38 4.46 15.78
C ILE A 34 -5.48 4.04 16.77
N ARG A 35 -6.76 4.12 16.37
CA ARG A 35 -7.88 3.68 17.23
C ARG A 35 -7.75 2.21 17.63
N MET A 36 -7.36 1.34 16.71
CA MET A 36 -7.13 -0.08 16.98
C MET A 36 -6.05 -0.27 18.04
N ILE A 37 -4.92 0.45 17.93
CA ILE A 37 -3.80 0.35 18.88
C ILE A 37 -4.20 0.92 20.27
N GLU A 38 -4.89 2.06 20.30
CA GLU A 38 -5.35 2.69 21.54
C GLU A 38 -6.39 1.82 22.29
N GLY A 39 -7.25 1.10 21.54
CA GLY A 39 -8.22 0.15 22.09
C GLY A 39 -7.69 -1.27 22.31
N ARG A 40 -6.39 -1.51 22.22
CA ARG A 40 -5.81 -2.84 22.32
C ARG A 40 -6.20 -3.57 23.61
N GLY A 41 -6.55 -4.83 23.47
CA GLY A 41 -7.02 -5.69 24.57
C GLY A 41 -8.54 -5.66 24.80
N SER A 42 -9.29 -4.75 24.15
CA SER A 42 -10.75 -4.64 24.29
C SER A 42 -11.54 -5.17 23.09
N TRP A 43 -10.88 -5.49 21.99
CA TRP A 43 -11.57 -5.86 20.75
C TRP A 43 -12.19 -7.25 20.80
N PRO A 44 -13.48 -7.41 20.46
CA PRO A 44 -14.13 -8.72 20.41
C PRO A 44 -13.49 -9.63 19.36
N ARG A 45 -13.43 -10.93 19.65
CA ARG A 45 -12.93 -11.93 18.72
C ARG A 45 -13.72 -11.91 17.40
N GLY A 46 -13.00 -11.96 16.27
CA GLY A 46 -13.58 -11.97 14.93
C GLY A 46 -13.79 -10.58 14.33
N THR A 47 -13.56 -9.50 15.08
CA THR A 47 -13.55 -8.16 14.49
C THR A 47 -12.26 -7.90 13.71
N PRO A 48 -12.27 -7.01 12.69
CA PRO A 48 -11.05 -6.62 11.97
C PRO A 48 -9.96 -6.09 12.92
N GLU A 49 -10.34 -5.34 13.94
CA GLU A 49 -9.44 -4.78 14.94
C GLU A 49 -8.77 -5.88 15.76
N PHE A 50 -9.52 -6.93 16.16
CA PHE A 50 -8.95 -8.08 16.88
C PHE A 50 -7.90 -8.82 16.02
N VAL A 51 -8.17 -9.01 14.74
CA VAL A 51 -7.24 -9.66 13.80
C VAL A 51 -5.98 -8.81 13.62
N ALA A 52 -6.15 -7.50 13.39
CA ALA A 52 -5.05 -6.57 13.23
C ALA A 52 -4.21 -6.44 14.52
N GLU A 53 -4.83 -6.42 15.69
CA GLU A 53 -4.14 -6.42 16.98
C GLU A 53 -3.32 -7.69 17.18
N SER A 54 -3.86 -8.84 16.80
CA SER A 54 -3.16 -10.13 16.92
C SER A 54 -1.90 -10.16 16.05
N PHE A 55 -1.99 -9.66 14.82
CA PHE A 55 -0.84 -9.51 13.94
C PHE A 55 0.18 -8.50 14.50
N MET A 56 -0.29 -7.36 14.98
CA MET A 56 0.58 -6.34 15.59
C MET A 56 1.35 -6.90 16.78
N LYS A 57 0.72 -7.65 17.68
CA LYS A 57 1.38 -8.27 18.83
C LYS A 57 2.52 -9.21 18.44
N ALA A 58 2.39 -9.88 17.30
CA ALA A 58 3.43 -10.79 16.80
C ALA A 58 4.59 -10.04 16.12
N SER A 59 4.37 -8.84 15.60
CA SER A 59 5.30 -8.15 14.69
C SER A 59 5.87 -6.85 15.25
N VAL A 60 5.19 -6.20 16.20
CA VAL A 60 5.52 -4.84 16.67
C VAL A 60 5.93 -4.88 18.15
N LYS A 61 7.13 -4.38 18.43
CA LYS A 61 7.66 -4.30 19.82
C LYS A 61 7.16 -3.07 20.56
N ASP A 62 6.94 -1.96 19.86
CA ASP A 62 6.52 -0.67 20.42
C ASP A 62 5.32 -0.12 19.66
N PRO A 63 4.08 -0.45 20.11
CA PRO A 63 2.85 0.05 19.49
C PRO A 63 2.71 1.57 19.58
N ASP A 64 3.22 2.21 20.62
CA ASP A 64 3.07 3.65 20.81
C ASP A 64 3.96 4.42 19.82
N ALA A 65 5.13 3.89 19.47
CA ALA A 65 5.94 4.44 18.37
C ALA A 65 5.21 4.37 17.04
N ILE A 66 4.45 3.30 16.78
CA ILE A 66 3.62 3.19 15.57
C ILE A 66 2.54 4.26 15.53
N ILE A 67 1.90 4.59 16.66
CA ILE A 67 0.94 5.71 16.73
C ILE A 67 1.58 7.02 16.27
N HIS A 68 2.79 7.32 16.72
CA HIS A 68 3.50 8.54 16.31
C HIS A 68 3.79 8.56 14.80
N LEU A 69 4.21 7.43 14.23
CA LEU A 69 4.41 7.28 12.79
C LEU A 69 3.11 7.51 12.01
N LEU A 70 2.02 6.88 12.44
CA LEU A 70 0.71 6.95 11.78
C LEU A 70 0.09 8.36 11.84
N LYS A 71 0.35 9.13 12.91
CA LYS A 71 -0.07 10.54 13.00
C LYS A 71 0.55 11.41 11.90
N GLY A 72 1.71 11.02 11.39
CA GLY A 72 2.36 11.68 10.25
C GLY A 72 1.83 11.23 8.88
N GLN A 73 1.01 10.19 8.83
CA GLN A 73 0.46 9.68 7.57
C GLN A 73 -0.57 10.65 6.99
N GLN A 74 -0.46 10.91 5.70
CA GLN A 74 -1.31 11.85 5.00
C GLN A 74 -1.90 11.21 3.75
N SER A 75 -3.13 11.55 3.44
CA SER A 75 -3.76 11.21 2.16
C SER A 75 -3.08 11.92 0.99
N THR A 76 -3.12 11.31 -0.17
CA THR A 76 -2.66 11.92 -1.41
C THR A 76 -3.87 12.43 -2.18
N PRO A 77 -3.99 13.72 -2.49
CA PRO A 77 -5.07 14.23 -3.31
C PRO A 77 -5.14 13.48 -4.65
N PRO A 78 -6.32 13.04 -5.11
CA PRO A 78 -6.46 12.26 -6.34
C PRO A 78 -5.85 12.96 -7.57
N GLU A 79 -5.99 14.27 -7.66
CA GLU A 79 -5.43 15.09 -8.74
C GLU A 79 -3.90 15.02 -8.83
N THR A 80 -3.23 14.70 -7.72
CA THR A 80 -1.77 14.52 -7.67
C THR A 80 -1.33 13.32 -8.52
N LEU A 81 -2.15 12.28 -8.61
CA LEU A 81 -1.82 11.07 -9.36
C LEU A 81 -1.66 11.36 -10.85
N GLY A 82 -2.55 12.19 -11.41
CA GLY A 82 -2.51 12.61 -12.81
C GLY A 82 -1.27 13.44 -13.19
N LEU A 83 -0.51 13.94 -12.22
CA LEU A 83 0.73 14.70 -12.45
C LEU A 83 1.99 13.83 -12.42
N LEU A 84 1.88 12.55 -12.09
CA LEU A 84 3.02 11.64 -11.92
C LEU A 84 3.33 10.91 -13.23
N ASP A 85 3.80 11.62 -14.21
CA ASP A 85 4.15 11.10 -15.54
C ASP A 85 5.57 10.50 -15.54
N LEU A 86 5.72 9.34 -14.91
CA LEU A 86 6.92 8.52 -15.00
C LEU A 86 6.53 7.05 -15.16
N PRO A 87 7.36 6.20 -15.79
CA PRO A 87 7.08 4.78 -15.89
C PRO A 87 6.80 4.19 -14.50
N THR A 88 5.62 3.63 -14.31
CA THR A 88 5.19 3.11 -13.00
C THR A 88 4.61 1.70 -13.16
N LEU A 89 5.13 0.74 -12.39
CA LEU A 89 4.49 -0.56 -12.21
C LEU A 89 3.58 -0.51 -10.98
N VAL A 90 2.32 -0.87 -11.15
CA VAL A 90 1.42 -1.22 -10.04
C VAL A 90 1.30 -2.74 -10.02
N VAL A 91 1.83 -3.40 -8.99
CA VAL A 91 1.79 -4.86 -8.85
C VAL A 91 1.05 -5.25 -7.58
N CYS A 92 0.09 -6.18 -7.68
CA CYS A 92 -0.77 -6.53 -6.55
C CYS A 92 -1.22 -7.99 -6.63
N GLY A 93 -1.46 -8.59 -5.47
CA GLY A 93 -2.06 -9.93 -5.38
C GLY A 93 -3.50 -9.94 -5.89
N ALA A 94 -3.88 -10.99 -6.62
CA ALA A 94 -5.23 -11.16 -7.18
C ALA A 94 -6.35 -11.10 -6.11
N ASP A 95 -6.02 -11.56 -4.90
CA ASP A 95 -6.94 -11.57 -3.75
C ASP A 95 -6.67 -10.43 -2.75
N ASP A 96 -5.79 -9.48 -3.08
CA ASP A 96 -5.48 -8.34 -2.21
C ASP A 96 -6.59 -7.30 -2.28
N ARG A 97 -7.27 -7.07 -1.16
CA ARG A 97 -8.33 -6.08 -1.02
C ARG A 97 -8.02 -5.04 0.06
N ASP A 98 -6.84 -5.11 0.68
CA ASP A 98 -6.51 -4.34 1.88
C ASP A 98 -6.39 -2.83 1.62
N ASN A 99 -5.91 -2.46 0.44
CA ASN A 99 -5.65 -1.08 0.07
C ASN A 99 -6.51 -0.56 -1.10
N GLY A 100 -7.61 -1.27 -1.41
CA GLY A 100 -8.50 -0.95 -2.52
C GLY A 100 -8.01 -1.50 -3.85
N SER A 101 -8.56 -0.98 -4.95
CA SER A 101 -8.32 -1.49 -6.29
C SER A 101 -6.96 -1.05 -6.86
N ALA A 102 -6.08 -1.99 -7.13
CA ALA A 102 -4.80 -1.75 -7.81
C ALA A 102 -4.96 -1.41 -9.31
N PRO A 103 -5.89 -2.06 -10.06
CA PRO A 103 -6.22 -1.62 -11.42
C PRO A 103 -6.69 -0.15 -11.49
N GLU A 104 -7.53 0.30 -10.54
CA GLU A 104 -7.96 1.70 -10.49
C GLU A 104 -6.79 2.65 -10.19
N LEU A 105 -5.86 2.23 -9.32
CA LEU A 105 -4.64 3.01 -9.08
C LEU A 105 -3.80 3.14 -10.35
N ALA A 106 -3.60 2.04 -11.09
CA ALA A 106 -2.87 2.09 -12.36
C ALA A 106 -3.57 3.00 -13.38
N ALA A 107 -4.90 2.92 -13.48
CA ALA A 107 -5.69 3.78 -14.38
C ALA A 107 -5.63 5.27 -14.02
N ALA A 108 -5.39 5.61 -12.74
CA ALA A 108 -5.26 6.99 -12.26
C ALA A 108 -3.87 7.60 -12.53
N LEU A 109 -2.90 6.81 -12.95
CA LEU A 109 -1.52 7.24 -13.24
C LEU A 109 -1.31 7.32 -14.76
N PRO A 110 -0.74 8.41 -15.31
CA PRO A 110 -0.63 8.61 -16.75
C PRO A 110 0.20 7.55 -17.48
N ASN A 111 1.23 7.04 -16.84
CA ASN A 111 2.19 6.11 -17.45
C ASN A 111 2.42 4.89 -16.55
N ALA A 112 1.34 4.15 -16.27
CA ALA A 112 1.39 2.98 -15.41
C ALA A 112 1.04 1.69 -16.13
N THR A 113 1.71 0.60 -15.75
CA THR A 113 1.38 -0.78 -16.10
C THR A 113 0.86 -1.49 -14.85
N TYR A 114 -0.21 -2.26 -14.98
CA TYR A 114 -0.70 -3.14 -13.93
C TYR A 114 -0.20 -4.57 -14.15
N ALA A 115 0.28 -5.19 -13.08
CA ALA A 115 0.61 -6.62 -13.07
C ALA A 115 -0.10 -7.30 -11.88
N GLU A 116 -0.82 -8.37 -12.18
CA GLU A 116 -1.46 -9.22 -11.18
C GLU A 116 -0.58 -10.42 -10.86
N ILE A 117 -0.45 -10.75 -9.57
CA ILE A 117 0.29 -11.90 -9.08
C ILE A 117 -0.60 -12.74 -8.15
N PRO A 118 -0.31 -14.03 -7.92
CA PRO A 118 -1.09 -14.85 -6.98
C PRO A 118 -1.02 -14.36 -5.54
N GLY A 119 -2.15 -14.47 -4.80
CA GLY A 119 -2.22 -14.29 -3.35
C GLY A 119 -2.91 -13.02 -2.90
N ASN A 120 -3.08 -12.91 -1.58
CA ASN A 120 -3.61 -11.74 -0.89
C ASN A 120 -2.46 -10.81 -0.44
N HIS A 121 -2.80 -9.74 0.28
CA HIS A 121 -1.82 -8.73 0.72
C HIS A 121 -0.58 -9.32 1.40
N MET A 122 -0.75 -10.23 2.34
CA MET A 122 0.36 -10.85 3.07
C MET A 122 0.98 -12.04 2.34
N GLY A 123 0.19 -12.77 1.55
CA GLY A 123 0.65 -13.97 0.86
C GLY A 123 1.46 -13.67 -0.41
N SER A 124 1.12 -12.62 -1.12
CA SER A 124 1.78 -12.25 -2.39
C SER A 124 3.26 -11.87 -2.21
N VAL A 125 3.63 -11.29 -1.05
CA VAL A 125 5.02 -10.88 -0.78
C VAL A 125 6.00 -12.06 -0.64
N THR A 126 5.48 -13.25 -0.42
CA THR A 126 6.29 -14.48 -0.32
C THR A 126 6.40 -15.24 -1.64
N LYS A 127 5.76 -14.76 -2.69
CA LYS A 127 5.71 -15.39 -4.00
C LYS A 127 6.86 -14.95 -4.89
N THR A 128 7.44 -15.88 -5.64
CA THR A 128 8.49 -15.60 -6.63
C THR A 128 7.97 -14.73 -7.76
N GLU A 129 6.68 -14.80 -8.06
CA GLU A 129 5.98 -14.03 -9.08
C GLU A 129 6.05 -12.53 -8.84
N LEU A 130 6.13 -12.08 -7.57
CA LEU A 130 6.33 -10.67 -7.26
C LEU A 130 7.67 -10.17 -7.79
N ALA A 131 8.76 -10.87 -7.47
CA ALA A 131 10.08 -10.50 -7.94
C ALA A 131 10.19 -10.61 -9.46
N GLN A 132 9.61 -11.67 -10.04
CA GLN A 132 9.63 -11.88 -11.50
C GLN A 132 8.90 -10.75 -12.24
N ALA A 133 7.71 -10.36 -11.80
CA ALA A 133 6.95 -9.27 -12.40
C ALA A 133 7.74 -7.94 -12.37
N MET A 134 8.43 -7.65 -11.26
CA MET A 134 9.28 -6.46 -11.14
C MET A 134 10.48 -6.52 -12.10
N ILE A 135 11.18 -7.66 -12.17
CA ILE A 135 12.35 -7.85 -13.02
C ILE A 135 11.98 -7.71 -14.51
N ASP A 136 10.92 -8.41 -14.93
CA ASP A 136 10.47 -8.41 -16.33
C ASP A 136 10.04 -7.01 -16.77
N TRP A 137 9.32 -6.29 -15.90
CA TRP A 137 8.90 -4.93 -16.19
C TRP A 137 10.09 -3.97 -16.29
N LEU A 138 11.06 -4.04 -15.36
CA LEU A 138 12.27 -3.21 -15.40
C LEU A 138 13.13 -3.50 -16.62
N ALA A 139 13.23 -4.75 -17.07
CA ALA A 139 13.95 -5.13 -18.28
C ALA A 139 13.30 -4.51 -19.55
N GLY A 140 11.99 -4.31 -19.54
CA GLY A 140 11.24 -3.68 -20.63
C GLY A 140 11.37 -2.15 -20.72
N LEU A 141 12.01 -1.50 -19.75
CA LEU A 141 12.25 -0.04 -19.75
C LEU A 141 13.50 0.40 -20.48
N GLN A 142 14.31 -0.55 -20.97
CA GLN A 142 15.61 -0.28 -21.65
C GLN A 142 15.45 0.12 -23.11
#